data_559acebf8e2087820fd9330b36d52ed9
#
_entry.id   559acebf8e2087820fd9330b36d52ed9
#
_cell.length_a   1.000
_cell.length_b   1.000
_cell.length_c   1.000
_cell.angle_alpha   90.00
_cell.angle_beta   90.00
_cell.angle_gamma   90.00
#
_symmetry.space_group_name_H-M   'P 1'
#
loop_
_entity.id
_entity.type
_entity.pdbx_description
1 polymer ?
#
loop_
_entity_poly.entity_id
_entity_poly.type
_entity_poly.pdbx_seq_one_letter_code
_entity_poly.pdbx_strand_id
1 'polypeptide(L)' 'MRKWKASEIESAIKHHITINLDEDPEFYRSLSLRLRDIIEKTAGQWELQLELLLQMTDDIVTGHKQ' A
#
# COMPACT_ATOMS: atom_id res chain seq x y z
N MET A 1 -12.46 -6.99 -19.23
CA MET A 1 -12.21 -6.08 -18.14
C MET A 1 -11.45 -6.74 -17.03
N ARG A 2 -10.40 -6.12 -16.60
CA ARG A 2 -9.56 -6.73 -15.63
C ARG A 2 -9.83 -6.20 -14.27
N LYS A 3 -9.89 -7.04 -13.28
CA LYS A 3 -10.08 -6.63 -11.92
C LYS A 3 -8.82 -6.83 -11.14
N TRP A 4 -8.43 -5.84 -10.39
CA TRP A 4 -7.27 -5.95 -9.55
C TRP A 4 -7.63 -6.68 -8.30
N LYS A 5 -6.81 -7.59 -7.88
CA LYS A 5 -7.01 -8.29 -6.62
C LYS A 5 -6.28 -7.56 -5.54
N ALA A 6 -6.83 -7.55 -4.33
CA ALA A 6 -6.20 -6.89 -3.21
C ALA A 6 -4.80 -7.44 -2.97
N SER A 7 -4.62 -8.75 -3.13
CA SER A 7 -3.30 -9.32 -2.88
C SER A 7 -2.28 -8.84 -3.90
N GLU A 8 -2.71 -8.60 -5.13
CA GLU A 8 -1.78 -8.10 -6.14
C GLU A 8 -1.35 -6.69 -5.82
N ILE A 9 -2.29 -5.85 -5.38
CA ILE A 9 -1.97 -4.48 -5.03
C ILE A 9 -1.10 -4.46 -3.78
N GLU A 10 -1.40 -5.30 -2.82
CA GLU A 10 -0.59 -5.41 -1.62
C GLU A 10 0.86 -5.76 -1.97
N SER A 11 1.03 -6.74 -2.86
CA SER A 11 2.36 -7.14 -3.27
C SER A 11 3.10 -6.01 -3.99
N ALA A 12 2.39 -5.29 -4.83
CA ALA A 12 3.00 -4.18 -5.55
C ALA A 12 3.45 -3.09 -4.59
N ILE A 13 2.64 -2.79 -3.58
CA ILE A 13 3.00 -1.79 -2.59
C ILE A 13 4.21 -2.24 -1.79
N LYS A 14 4.22 -3.49 -1.36
CA LYS A 14 5.34 -4.01 -0.60
C LYS A 14 6.63 -3.95 -1.41
N HIS A 15 6.53 -4.30 -2.68
CA HIS A 15 7.71 -4.25 -3.53
C HIS A 15 8.21 -2.82 -3.69
N HIS A 16 7.30 -1.89 -3.88
CA HIS A 16 7.66 -0.49 -4.02
C HIS A 16 8.35 0.02 -2.76
N ILE A 17 7.83 -0.34 -1.60
CA ILE A 17 8.42 0.04 -0.33
C ILE A 17 9.83 -0.53 -0.22
N THR A 18 9.99 -1.80 -0.55
CA THR A 18 11.26 -2.47 -0.40
C THR A 18 12.35 -1.84 -1.26
N ILE A 19 12.04 -1.55 -2.51
CA ILE A 19 13.07 -1.03 -3.40
C ILE A 19 13.38 0.44 -3.14
N ASN A 20 12.50 1.16 -2.46
CA ASN A 20 12.74 2.56 -2.18
C ASN A 20 13.08 2.84 -0.73
N LEU A 21 13.16 1.82 0.07
CA LEU A 21 13.38 2.00 1.51
C LEU A 21 14.67 2.77 1.81
N ASP A 22 15.69 2.54 1.01
CA ASP A 22 16.97 3.20 1.24
C ASP A 22 16.89 4.70 1.01
N GLU A 23 15.97 5.14 0.18
CA GLU A 23 15.89 6.56 -0.13
C GLU A 23 15.26 7.35 1.00
N ASP A 24 14.25 6.81 1.63
CA ASP A 24 13.57 7.53 2.69
C ASP A 24 13.03 6.50 3.69
N PRO A 25 13.90 5.99 4.55
CA PRO A 25 13.49 4.91 5.44
C PRO A 25 12.31 5.25 6.33
N GLU A 26 12.25 6.48 6.82
CA GLU A 26 11.16 6.85 7.71
C GLU A 26 9.82 6.86 6.98
N PHE A 27 9.82 7.43 5.79
CA PHE A 27 8.58 7.50 5.02
C PHE A 27 8.10 6.11 4.65
N TYR A 28 8.98 5.27 4.15
CA TYR A 28 8.58 3.96 3.69
C TYR A 28 8.30 3.00 4.83
N ARG A 29 8.92 3.23 5.98
CA ARG A 29 8.59 2.45 7.16
C ARG A 29 7.18 2.78 7.61
N SER A 30 6.81 4.05 7.59
CA SER A 30 5.45 4.44 7.91
C SER A 30 4.45 3.82 6.96
N LEU A 31 4.78 3.78 5.68
CA LEU A 31 3.91 3.16 4.70
C LEU A 31 3.75 1.67 4.99
N SER A 32 4.82 1.02 5.38
CA SER A 32 4.76 -0.39 5.69
C SER A 32 3.82 -0.65 6.86
N LEU A 33 3.90 0.17 7.89
CA LEU A 33 3.03 0.02 9.05
C LEU A 33 1.58 0.31 8.67
N ARG A 34 1.37 1.31 7.84
CA ARG A 34 0.02 1.64 7.39
C ARG A 34 -0.57 0.49 6.57
N LEU A 35 0.24 -0.10 5.70
CA LEU A 35 -0.22 -1.22 4.89
C LEU A 35 -0.63 -2.37 5.78
N ARG A 36 0.19 -2.68 6.78
CA ARG A 36 -0.11 -3.77 7.69
C ARG A 36 -1.39 -3.50 8.45
N ASP A 37 -1.58 -2.27 8.89
CA ASP A 37 -2.78 -1.90 9.63
C ASP A 37 -4.03 -2.07 8.75
N ILE A 38 -3.93 -1.67 7.49
CA ILE A 38 -5.04 -1.84 6.57
C ILE A 38 -5.39 -3.30 6.41
N ILE A 39 -4.38 -4.14 6.22
CA ILE A 39 -4.61 -5.56 6.04
C ILE A 39 -5.31 -6.16 7.26
N GLU A 40 -4.86 -5.78 8.43
CA GLU A 40 -5.43 -6.34 9.65
C GLU A 40 -6.86 -5.83 9.90
N LYS A 41 -7.08 -4.56 9.64
CA LYS A 41 -8.40 -4.00 9.89
C LYS A 41 -9.44 -4.51 8.91
N THR A 42 -9.02 -4.86 7.72
CA THR A 42 -9.96 -5.27 6.69
C THR A 42 -9.93 -6.76 6.42
N ALA A 43 -9.45 -7.53 7.37
CA ALA A 43 -9.43 -8.97 7.22
C ALA A 43 -10.85 -9.47 7.00
N GLY A 44 -11.07 -10.19 5.93
CA GLY A 44 -12.39 -10.69 5.62
C GLY A 44 -13.26 -9.72 4.86
N GLN A 45 -12.78 -8.49 4.66
CA GLN A 45 -13.55 -7.49 3.91
C GLN A 45 -12.70 -7.04 2.74
N TRP A 46 -12.58 -7.89 1.77
CA TRP A 46 -11.64 -7.63 0.69
C TRP A 46 -12.02 -6.42 -0.17
N GLU A 47 -13.29 -6.07 -0.25
CA GLU A 47 -13.67 -4.89 -1.01
C GLU A 47 -13.15 -3.63 -0.34
N LEU A 48 -13.32 -3.54 0.98
CA LEU A 48 -12.81 -2.41 1.71
C LEU A 48 -11.28 -2.39 1.69
N GLN A 49 -10.68 -3.57 1.79
CA GLN A 49 -9.24 -3.67 1.74
C GLN A 49 -8.72 -3.14 0.40
N LEU A 50 -9.38 -3.52 -0.69
CA LEU A 50 -8.97 -3.06 -2.00
C LEU A 50 -9.06 -1.55 -2.11
N GLU A 51 -10.14 -0.99 -1.60
CA GLU A 51 -10.33 0.45 -1.68
C GLU A 51 -9.26 1.19 -0.90
N LEU A 52 -8.96 0.73 0.31
CA LEU A 52 -7.93 1.37 1.13
C LEU A 52 -6.55 1.22 0.52
N LEU A 53 -6.28 0.07 -0.09
CA LEU A 53 -4.99 -0.13 -0.73
C LEU A 53 -4.84 0.79 -1.95
N LEU A 54 -5.91 1.00 -2.69
CA LEU A 54 -5.85 1.92 -3.81
C LEU A 54 -5.63 3.35 -3.34
N GLN A 55 -6.24 3.73 -2.24
CA GLN A 55 -6.01 5.05 -1.68
C GLN A 55 -4.55 5.21 -1.26
N MET A 56 -3.99 4.17 -0.67
CA MET A 56 -2.61 4.22 -0.26
C MET A 56 -1.68 4.35 -1.46
N THR A 57 -1.99 3.64 -2.53
CA THR A 57 -1.21 3.75 -3.75
C THR A 57 -1.24 5.17 -4.28
N ASP A 58 -2.40 5.80 -4.26
CA ASP A 58 -2.53 7.18 -4.70
C ASP A 58 -1.69 8.11 -3.84
N ASP A 59 -1.68 7.88 -2.54
CA ASP A 59 -0.88 8.69 -1.63
C ASP A 59 0.61 8.55 -1.92
N ILE A 60 1.05 7.36 -2.26
CA ILE A 60 2.45 7.13 -2.58
C ILE A 60 2.83 7.93 -3.81
N VAL A 61 1.97 7.92 -4.81
CA VAL A 61 2.27 8.61 -6.05
C VAL A 61 2.26 10.12 -5.87
N THR A 62 1.25 10.66 -5.16
CA THR A 62 1.19 12.09 -5.00
C THR A 62 1.98 12.60 -3.81
N GLY A 63 1.93 11.90 -2.71
CA GLY A 63 2.56 12.39 -1.49
C GLY A 63 4.06 12.35 -1.52
N HIS A 64 4.61 11.55 -2.44
CA HIS A 64 6.03 11.43 -2.49
C HIS A 64 6.67 12.59 -3.16
N LYS A 65 5.91 13.46 -3.74
CA LYS A 65 6.48 14.46 -4.37
C LYS A 65 6.76 15.51 -3.52
N GLN A 66 7.35 15.98 -3.19
CA GLN A 66 7.64 16.94 -2.30
C GLN A 66 8.38 17.77 -2.72
#